data_a175f907561374ad0e0654195348b163
#
_entry.id   a175f907561374ad0e0654195348b163
#
_cell.length_a   1.000
_cell.length_b   1.000
_cell.length_c   1.000
_cell.angle_alpha   90.00
_cell.angle_beta   90.00
_cell.angle_gamma   90.00
#
_symmetry.space_group_name_H-M   'P 1'
#
loop_
_entity.id
_entity.type
_entity.pdbx_description
1 polymer ?
#
loop_
_entity_poly.entity_id
_entity_poly.type
_entity_poly.pdbx_seq_one_letter_code
_entity_poly.pdbx_strand_id
1 'polypeptide(L)'
;MKNLSLLLLSLCLIYCKSTEKTTASKIEIYDDTLNSIVNIEAQIEVLADSISLPEGPVWDEKNNCLLFVDILENKVLKWDEKMGVSDYITPAGNTGYAPNLKGGILGANGLAINSEGTLILCQHGDRRLAAVEKIEGVTATFETLIDHYQGLRFNSPNDLTLADDGTVFFTDPPFGFLDLESFKFVDTEVKGLDFNGVYKFNPKNKELSLVTNAIDLPNGTALSPDQKTLYVNKMGMLDKQPKIIKIDLETQKLETLFDGVELAKTYDGNFDGMKVHSSGLIFTSGPGGLLIVSPQGKLMGKIDFGHITNCAFDADENYLYATGFVSNPKVFRIKLK
;
A
#
# COMPACT_ATOMS: atom_id res chain seq x y z
N MET A 1 74.05 23.70 -2.67
CA MET A 1 73.09 23.95 -3.74
C MET A 1 72.36 22.63 -4.02
N LYS A 2 71.18 22.44 -3.49
CA LYS A 2 70.31 21.27 -3.73
C LYS A 2 68.91 21.83 -4.02
N ASN A 3 68.48 21.69 -5.25
CA ASN A 3 67.16 22.11 -5.70
C ASN A 3 66.07 21.21 -5.13
N LEU A 4 65.11 21.78 -4.42
CA LEU A 4 63.92 21.12 -3.91
C LEU A 4 62.79 21.40 -4.93
N SER A 5 62.40 20.39 -5.71
CA SER A 5 61.27 20.45 -6.62
C SER A 5 60.00 20.18 -5.87
N LEU A 6 59.12 21.18 -5.79
CA LEU A 6 57.76 21.05 -5.24
C LEU A 6 56.89 20.38 -6.30
N LEU A 7 56.39 19.16 -6.01
CA LEU A 7 55.41 18.46 -6.79
C LEU A 7 54.02 18.86 -6.29
N LEU A 8 53.29 19.70 -7.02
CA LEU A 8 51.88 19.97 -6.74
C LEU A 8 51.03 18.77 -7.23
N LEU A 9 50.49 18.02 -6.27
CA LEU A 9 49.52 16.98 -6.54
C LEU A 9 48.12 17.64 -6.63
N SER A 10 47.61 17.86 -7.84
CA SER A 10 46.22 18.29 -8.04
C SER A 10 45.27 17.10 -7.82
N LEU A 11 44.56 17.11 -6.69
CA LEU A 11 43.44 16.17 -6.46
C LEU A 11 42.28 16.57 -7.36
N CYS A 12 42.07 15.86 -8.47
CA CYS A 12 40.83 15.89 -9.22
C CYS A 12 39.80 15.07 -8.42
N LEU A 13 38.93 15.76 -7.70
CA LEU A 13 37.70 15.17 -7.18
C LEU A 13 36.81 14.83 -8.38
N ILE A 14 36.85 13.56 -8.79
CA ILE A 14 35.87 13.02 -9.74
C ILE A 14 34.57 12.87 -8.95
N TYR A 15 33.67 13.84 -9.11
CA TYR A 15 32.29 13.75 -8.67
C TYR A 15 31.62 12.70 -9.55
N CYS A 16 31.57 11.47 -9.08
CA CYS A 16 30.81 10.42 -9.73
C CYS A 16 29.33 10.73 -9.51
N LYS A 17 28.68 11.45 -10.45
CA LYS A 17 27.24 11.48 -10.51
C LYS A 17 26.78 10.04 -10.75
N SER A 18 26.12 9.44 -9.77
CA SER A 18 25.38 8.22 -9.98
C SER A 18 24.33 8.53 -11.05
N THR A 19 24.52 8.02 -12.24
CA THR A 19 23.49 8.01 -13.26
C THR A 19 22.37 7.12 -12.76
N GLU A 20 21.27 7.74 -12.35
CA GLU A 20 20.00 7.05 -12.10
C GLU A 20 19.71 6.16 -13.32
N LYS A 21 19.63 4.85 -13.08
CA LYS A 21 19.19 3.91 -14.09
C LYS A 21 17.69 4.12 -14.30
N THR A 22 17.32 5.04 -15.16
CA THR A 22 15.96 5.09 -15.70
C THR A 22 15.72 3.82 -16.50
N THR A 23 14.91 2.94 -15.97
CA THR A 23 14.40 1.81 -16.73
C THR A 23 13.31 2.34 -17.64
N ALA A 24 13.42 2.09 -18.95
CA ALA A 24 12.36 2.47 -19.87
C ALA A 24 11.03 1.86 -19.40
N SER A 25 10.02 2.68 -19.17
CA SER A 25 8.71 2.22 -18.70
C SER A 25 8.05 1.42 -19.81
N LYS A 26 7.57 0.24 -19.48
CA LYS A 26 6.63 -0.50 -20.32
C LYS A 26 5.21 -0.12 -19.92
N ILE A 27 4.72 0.97 -20.47
CA ILE A 27 3.34 1.40 -20.33
C ILE A 27 2.57 0.88 -21.53
N GLU A 28 1.53 0.12 -21.26
CA GLU A 28 0.63 -0.38 -22.28
C GLU A 28 -0.73 0.31 -22.14
N ILE A 29 -1.20 0.93 -23.20
CA ILE A 29 -2.49 1.61 -23.26
C ILE A 29 -3.42 0.78 -24.14
N TYR A 30 -4.54 0.32 -23.58
CA TYR A 30 -5.54 -0.50 -24.26
C TYR A 30 -6.78 0.31 -24.66
N ASP A 31 -6.95 1.49 -24.08
CA ASP A 31 -8.01 2.44 -24.41
C ASP A 31 -7.44 3.85 -24.49
N ASP A 32 -7.66 4.52 -25.61
CA ASP A 32 -7.08 5.84 -25.91
C ASP A 32 -7.50 6.94 -24.92
N THR A 33 -8.62 6.78 -24.22
CA THR A 33 -9.06 7.75 -23.20
C THR A 33 -8.08 7.82 -22.02
N LEU A 34 -7.31 6.74 -21.76
CA LEU A 34 -6.27 6.72 -20.74
C LEU A 34 -5.12 7.70 -21.05
N ASN A 35 -4.93 8.07 -22.32
CA ASN A 35 -3.91 9.04 -22.73
C ASN A 35 -4.11 10.45 -22.12
N SER A 36 -5.28 10.75 -21.59
CA SER A 36 -5.52 12.01 -20.87
C SER A 36 -4.92 12.03 -19.46
N ILE A 37 -4.58 10.87 -18.89
CA ILE A 37 -4.10 10.70 -17.52
C ILE A 37 -2.67 10.15 -17.51
N VAL A 38 -2.41 9.11 -18.30
CA VAL A 38 -1.10 8.43 -18.33
C VAL A 38 -0.33 8.85 -19.56
N ASN A 39 0.92 9.28 -19.36
CA ASN A 39 1.83 9.55 -20.47
C ASN A 39 2.62 8.27 -20.80
N ILE A 40 2.43 7.74 -22.01
CA ILE A 40 3.12 6.53 -22.49
C ILE A 40 4.66 6.66 -22.50
N GLU A 41 5.16 7.90 -22.63
CA GLU A 41 6.60 8.21 -22.63
C GLU A 41 7.15 8.52 -21.22
N ALA A 42 6.31 8.42 -20.18
CA ALA A 42 6.76 8.73 -18.83
C ALA A 42 7.85 7.75 -18.37
N GLN A 43 8.82 8.27 -17.65
CA GLN A 43 9.92 7.48 -17.12
C GLN A 43 9.57 7.00 -15.69
N ILE A 44 9.93 5.76 -15.40
CA ILE A 44 9.84 5.22 -14.04
C ILE A 44 11.08 5.68 -13.26
N GLU A 45 10.87 6.40 -12.18
CA GLU A 45 11.90 6.78 -11.24
C GLU A 45 11.92 5.80 -10.07
N VAL A 46 13.11 5.38 -9.64
CA VAL A 46 13.30 4.61 -8.40
C VAL A 46 13.63 5.59 -7.29
N LEU A 47 12.73 5.71 -6.30
CA LEU A 47 12.87 6.63 -5.18
C LEU A 47 13.60 5.98 -4.00
N ALA A 48 13.39 4.67 -3.82
CA ALA A 48 13.98 3.89 -2.74
C ALA A 48 14.22 2.45 -3.17
N ASP A 49 15.27 1.84 -2.65
CA ASP A 49 15.60 0.42 -2.74
C ASP A 49 16.11 -0.08 -1.37
N SER A 50 16.49 -1.35 -1.29
CA SER A 50 16.99 -1.94 -0.04
C SER A 50 15.95 -1.92 1.10
N ILE A 51 14.68 -2.10 0.75
CA ILE A 51 13.52 -2.22 1.65
C ILE A 51 13.11 -3.68 1.67
N SER A 52 12.73 -4.21 2.84
CA SER A 52 12.43 -5.65 2.96
C SER A 52 11.08 -6.01 2.34
N LEU A 53 10.01 -5.26 2.69
CA LEU A 53 8.66 -5.42 2.14
C LEU A 53 7.93 -4.07 2.15
N PRO A 54 8.08 -3.26 1.06
CA PRO A 54 7.43 -1.97 0.98
C PRO A 54 5.94 -2.10 0.71
N GLU A 55 5.12 -1.34 1.47
CA GLU A 55 3.66 -1.33 1.41
C GLU A 55 3.07 0.00 1.88
N GLY A 56 1.74 0.10 1.83
CA GLY A 56 0.96 1.16 2.43
C GLY A 56 1.36 2.59 2.06
N PRO A 57 1.65 2.90 0.79
CA PRO A 57 2.07 4.24 0.43
C PRO A 57 0.92 5.23 0.61
N VAL A 58 1.22 6.39 1.21
CA VAL A 58 0.32 7.53 1.35
C VAL A 58 1.09 8.84 1.20
N TRP A 59 0.50 9.80 0.49
CA TRP A 59 1.08 11.12 0.36
C TRP A 59 0.68 12.00 1.55
N ASP A 60 1.67 12.55 2.24
CA ASP A 60 1.49 13.56 3.27
C ASP A 60 1.60 14.95 2.62
N GLU A 61 0.44 15.51 2.26
CA GLU A 61 0.34 16.80 1.60
C GLU A 61 0.94 17.92 2.45
N LYS A 62 0.67 17.91 3.76
CA LYS A 62 1.15 18.93 4.69
C LYS A 62 2.68 19.00 4.74
N ASN A 63 3.35 17.86 4.71
CA ASN A 63 4.80 17.75 4.77
C ASN A 63 5.45 17.54 3.39
N ASN A 64 4.64 17.46 2.32
CA ASN A 64 5.07 17.24 0.94
C ASN A 64 6.03 16.05 0.82
N CYS A 65 5.61 14.89 1.31
CA CYS A 65 6.41 13.69 1.34
C CYS A 65 5.56 12.44 1.17
N LEU A 66 6.19 11.36 0.72
CA LEU A 66 5.59 10.04 0.68
C LEU A 66 5.90 9.31 1.99
N LEU A 67 4.87 8.83 2.68
CA LEU A 67 5.02 7.85 3.74
C LEU A 67 4.71 6.46 3.18
N PHE A 68 5.45 5.46 3.62
CA PHE A 68 5.23 4.06 3.27
C PHE A 68 5.82 3.16 4.36
N VAL A 69 5.45 1.90 4.39
CA VAL A 69 5.95 0.97 5.40
C VAL A 69 7.06 0.07 4.85
N ASP A 70 7.99 -0.34 5.70
CA ASP A 70 8.71 -1.60 5.57
C ASP A 70 8.13 -2.56 6.61
N ILE A 71 7.25 -3.45 6.15
CA ILE A 71 6.45 -4.30 7.06
C ILE A 71 7.36 -5.23 7.87
N LEU A 72 8.36 -5.85 7.23
CA LEU A 72 9.22 -6.84 7.90
C LEU A 72 10.17 -6.17 8.89
N GLU A 73 10.58 -4.92 8.65
CA GLU A 73 11.38 -4.13 9.58
C GLU A 73 10.53 -3.39 10.63
N ASN A 74 9.20 -3.53 10.56
CA ASN A 74 8.25 -2.91 11.49
C ASN A 74 8.37 -1.38 11.55
N LYS A 75 8.49 -0.73 10.38
CA LYS A 75 8.75 0.69 10.24
C LYS A 75 7.75 1.39 9.35
N VAL A 76 7.47 2.67 9.63
CA VAL A 76 7.06 3.65 8.62
C VAL A 76 8.29 4.42 8.20
N LEU A 77 8.50 4.51 6.90
CA LEU A 77 9.55 5.27 6.25
C LEU A 77 8.95 6.53 5.61
N LYS A 78 9.78 7.54 5.45
CA LYS A 78 9.46 8.79 4.77
C LYS A 78 10.43 9.00 3.61
N TRP A 79 9.91 9.35 2.45
CA TRP A 79 10.71 9.85 1.33
C TRP A 79 10.32 11.29 1.00
N ASP A 80 11.29 12.16 0.81
CA ASP A 80 11.13 13.49 0.25
C ASP A 80 12.25 13.82 -0.76
N GLU A 81 11.98 14.77 -1.66
CA GLU A 81 12.88 15.15 -2.75
C GLU A 81 14.29 15.60 -2.31
N LYS A 82 14.43 16.11 -1.09
CA LYS A 82 15.68 16.71 -0.62
C LYS A 82 16.55 15.73 0.11
N MET A 83 15.93 14.92 0.96
CA MET A 83 16.63 14.06 1.92
C MET A 83 16.65 12.58 1.49
N GLY A 84 15.80 12.20 0.51
CA GLY A 84 15.58 10.80 0.16
C GLY A 84 14.82 10.07 1.26
N VAL A 85 15.16 8.79 1.51
CA VAL A 85 14.48 7.94 2.50
C VAL A 85 15.05 8.13 3.90
N SER A 86 14.17 8.16 4.89
CA SER A 86 14.51 8.19 6.32
C SER A 86 13.48 7.43 7.15
N ASP A 87 13.89 6.95 8.34
CA ASP A 87 12.98 6.37 9.32
C ASP A 87 12.01 7.46 9.82
N TYR A 88 10.72 7.12 9.90
CA TYR A 88 9.68 8.03 10.38
C TYR A 88 9.04 7.53 11.68
N ILE A 89 8.61 6.25 11.74
CA ILE A 89 8.09 5.62 12.97
C ILE A 89 8.68 4.22 13.12
N THR A 90 9.20 3.92 14.32
CA THR A 90 9.71 2.60 14.70
C THR A 90 9.53 2.38 16.21
N PRO A 91 8.86 1.30 16.68
CA PRO A 91 8.10 0.31 15.92
C PRO A 91 6.75 0.87 15.42
N ALA A 92 6.19 0.33 14.31
CA ALA A 92 5.01 0.88 13.68
C ALA A 92 3.76 -0.01 13.78
N GLY A 93 3.89 -1.35 13.73
CA GLY A 93 2.74 -2.26 13.62
C GLY A 93 2.70 -3.38 14.65
N ASN A 94 3.86 -3.67 15.26
CA ASN A 94 4.00 -4.60 16.39
C ASN A 94 4.71 -3.85 17.52
N THR A 95 3.90 -3.19 18.36
CA THR A 95 4.38 -2.31 19.45
C THR A 95 4.32 -2.97 20.82
N GLY A 96 3.81 -4.22 20.87
CA GLY A 96 3.56 -4.94 22.14
C GLY A 96 2.18 -4.68 22.73
N TYR A 97 1.28 -4.03 22.00
CA TYR A 97 -0.09 -3.76 22.43
C TYR A 97 -0.94 -5.04 22.52
N ALA A 98 -0.80 -5.94 21.54
CA ALA A 98 -1.52 -7.22 21.54
C ALA A 98 -0.58 -8.38 21.92
N PRO A 99 -1.13 -9.55 22.33
CA PRO A 99 -0.32 -10.75 22.48
C PRO A 99 0.48 -11.05 21.22
N ASN A 100 1.79 -11.24 21.39
CA ASN A 100 2.70 -11.46 20.27
C ASN A 100 2.31 -12.72 19.47
N LEU A 101 2.13 -12.53 18.18
CA LEU A 101 2.08 -13.62 17.22
C LEU A 101 3.50 -14.16 17.03
N LYS A 102 3.64 -15.48 16.90
CA LYS A 102 4.92 -16.11 16.60
C LYS A 102 5.05 -16.26 15.09
N GLY A 103 5.93 -15.47 14.50
CA GLY A 103 6.06 -15.39 13.05
C GLY A 103 4.99 -14.46 12.46
N GLY A 104 4.81 -14.52 11.17
CA GLY A 104 3.87 -13.69 10.43
C GLY A 104 4.44 -12.34 9.96
N ILE A 105 3.62 -11.63 9.23
CA ILE A 105 3.91 -10.29 8.75
C ILE A 105 3.34 -9.31 9.80
N LEU A 106 4.17 -8.76 10.67
CA LEU A 106 3.74 -8.11 11.90
C LEU A 106 3.87 -6.58 11.92
N GLY A 107 4.54 -5.96 10.95
CA GLY A 107 4.67 -4.52 10.86
C GLY A 107 3.32 -3.82 10.61
N ALA A 108 3.34 -2.49 10.50
CA ALA A 108 2.20 -1.77 9.93
C ALA A 108 2.07 -2.10 8.43
N ASN A 109 0.85 -2.03 7.88
CA ASN A 109 0.59 -2.22 6.46
C ASN A 109 -0.08 -0.96 5.89
N GLY A 110 -1.38 -0.93 5.65
CA GLY A 110 -2.06 0.22 5.10
C GLY A 110 -1.90 1.49 5.95
N LEU A 111 -1.68 2.60 5.29
CA LEU A 111 -1.61 3.94 5.86
C LEU A 111 -2.67 4.84 5.23
N ALA A 112 -3.25 5.71 6.03
CA ALA A 112 -4.08 6.82 5.56
C ALA A 112 -3.86 8.06 6.43
N ILE A 113 -4.09 9.25 5.87
CA ILE A 113 -4.06 10.52 6.59
C ILE A 113 -5.47 11.08 6.57
N ASN A 114 -6.03 11.38 7.74
CA ASN A 114 -7.37 11.95 7.82
C ASN A 114 -7.38 13.47 7.52
N SER A 115 -8.56 14.06 7.45
CA SER A 115 -8.74 15.50 7.17
C SER A 115 -8.09 16.43 8.21
N GLU A 116 -7.75 15.92 9.39
CA GLU A 116 -7.05 16.65 10.45
C GLU A 116 -5.52 16.53 10.32
N GLY A 117 -5.03 15.74 9.36
CA GLY A 117 -3.61 15.45 9.14
C GLY A 117 -3.06 14.39 10.07
N THR A 118 -3.91 13.57 10.72
CA THR A 118 -3.49 12.48 11.58
C THR A 118 -3.24 11.23 10.76
N LEU A 119 -2.09 10.61 10.94
CA LEU A 119 -1.74 9.33 10.31
C LEU A 119 -2.46 8.18 11.03
N ILE A 120 -3.18 7.37 10.26
CA ILE A 120 -3.86 6.15 10.71
C ILE A 120 -3.15 4.95 10.08
N LEU A 121 -2.93 3.90 10.89
CA LEU A 121 -2.22 2.69 10.50
C LEU A 121 -3.08 1.45 10.71
N CYS A 122 -3.00 0.53 9.75
CA CYS A 122 -3.34 -0.87 9.95
C CYS A 122 -2.14 -1.56 10.61
N GLN A 123 -2.25 -1.91 11.89
CA GLN A 123 -1.18 -2.55 12.66
C GLN A 123 -1.41 -4.07 12.72
N HIS A 124 -0.67 -4.83 11.89
CA HIS A 124 -0.84 -6.29 11.82
C HIS A 124 -0.52 -6.98 13.15
N GLY A 125 0.64 -6.69 13.74
CA GLY A 125 1.09 -7.33 14.98
C GLY A 125 0.24 -6.95 16.19
N ASP A 126 -0.19 -5.71 16.27
CA ASP A 126 -1.07 -5.21 17.32
C ASP A 126 -2.56 -5.48 17.02
N ARG A 127 -2.89 -5.91 15.80
CA ARG A 127 -4.20 -6.37 15.36
C ARG A 127 -5.29 -5.32 15.59
N ARG A 128 -5.01 -4.07 15.13
CA ARG A 128 -5.89 -2.91 15.32
C ARG A 128 -5.74 -1.87 14.22
N LEU A 129 -6.69 -0.95 14.15
CA LEU A 129 -6.47 0.38 13.57
C LEU A 129 -6.00 1.31 14.68
N ALA A 130 -4.94 2.07 14.41
CA ALA A 130 -4.38 3.02 15.35
C ALA A 130 -4.13 4.38 14.70
N ALA A 131 -4.39 5.44 15.43
CA ALA A 131 -4.04 6.81 15.04
C ALA A 131 -2.77 7.25 15.77
N VAL A 132 -1.86 7.94 15.09
CA VAL A 132 -0.69 8.54 15.72
C VAL A 132 -1.12 9.72 16.59
N GLU A 133 -0.81 9.69 17.89
CA GLU A 133 -1.03 10.80 18.80
C GLU A 133 0.17 11.75 18.84
N LYS A 134 1.38 11.19 18.93
CA LYS A 134 2.63 11.94 19.07
C LYS A 134 3.79 11.17 18.49
N ILE A 135 4.76 11.89 17.91
CA ILE A 135 6.05 11.35 17.47
C ILE A 135 7.17 12.11 18.20
N GLU A 136 8.09 11.37 18.82
CA GLU A 136 9.32 11.89 19.43
C GLU A 136 10.51 11.17 18.81
N GLY A 137 11.29 11.91 18.00
CA GLY A 137 12.30 11.29 17.15
C GLY A 137 11.64 10.36 16.11
N VAL A 138 11.82 9.06 16.26
CA VAL A 138 11.16 8.01 15.44
C VAL A 138 10.19 7.16 16.25
N THR A 139 10.00 7.43 17.53
CA THR A 139 9.07 6.68 18.39
C THR A 139 7.72 7.37 18.43
N ALA A 140 6.64 6.61 18.23
CA ALA A 140 5.29 7.13 18.27
C ALA A 140 4.46 6.55 19.41
N THR A 141 3.52 7.36 19.92
CA THR A 141 2.38 6.88 20.73
C THR A 141 1.15 6.82 19.85
N PHE A 142 0.24 5.88 20.18
CA PHE A 142 -0.91 5.56 19.35
C PHE A 142 -2.19 5.51 20.16
N GLU A 143 -3.23 6.20 19.69
CA GLU A 143 -4.60 5.94 20.09
C GLU A 143 -5.12 4.70 19.35
N THR A 144 -5.71 3.75 20.08
CA THR A 144 -6.45 2.64 19.47
C THR A 144 -7.80 3.16 18.96
N LEU A 145 -8.02 3.14 17.66
CA LEU A 145 -9.30 3.47 17.08
C LEU A 145 -10.31 2.34 17.29
N ILE A 146 -9.89 1.13 16.88
CA ILE A 146 -10.68 -0.12 17.02
C ILE A 146 -9.75 -1.34 16.93
N ASP A 147 -10.03 -2.41 17.69
CA ASP A 147 -9.20 -3.63 17.75
C ASP A 147 -10.00 -4.94 17.87
N HIS A 148 -11.34 -4.85 18.02
CA HIS A 148 -12.22 -6.01 18.19
C HIS A 148 -13.49 -5.87 17.34
N TYR A 149 -14.01 -7.00 16.87
CA TYR A 149 -15.34 -7.16 16.35
C TYR A 149 -16.09 -8.21 17.17
N GLN A 150 -17.27 -7.87 17.74
CA GLN A 150 -18.09 -8.74 18.59
C GLN A 150 -17.30 -9.40 19.77
N GLY A 151 -16.34 -8.65 20.34
CA GLY A 151 -15.52 -9.12 21.46
C GLY A 151 -14.32 -9.98 21.06
N LEU A 152 -14.14 -10.27 19.77
CA LEU A 152 -13.00 -11.01 19.23
C LEU A 152 -12.02 -10.04 18.56
N ARG A 153 -10.73 -10.19 18.82
CA ARG A 153 -9.68 -9.37 18.20
C ARG A 153 -9.60 -9.64 16.70
N PHE A 154 -9.37 -8.57 15.91
CA PHE A 154 -9.15 -8.68 14.45
C PHE A 154 -8.04 -9.67 14.11
N ASN A 155 -8.04 -10.15 12.87
CA ASN A 155 -6.96 -11.01 12.36
C ASN A 155 -5.65 -10.19 12.22
N SER A 156 -5.58 -9.35 11.23
CA SER A 156 -4.48 -8.41 11.00
C SER A 156 -4.93 -7.35 9.98
N PRO A 157 -5.57 -6.25 10.44
CA PRO A 157 -6.04 -5.19 9.56
C PRO A 157 -4.98 -4.79 8.54
N ASN A 158 -5.34 -4.82 7.23
CA ASN A 158 -4.37 -4.78 6.14
C ASN A 158 -4.37 -3.45 5.40
N ASP A 159 -5.44 -3.09 4.71
CA ASP A 159 -5.55 -1.83 3.98
C ASP A 159 -6.79 -1.05 4.41
N LEU A 160 -6.80 0.25 4.18
CA LEU A 160 -7.88 1.13 4.58
C LEU A 160 -8.09 2.27 3.59
N THR A 161 -9.34 2.76 3.54
CA THR A 161 -9.72 3.99 2.83
C THR A 161 -10.65 4.82 3.70
N LEU A 162 -10.57 6.14 3.55
CA LEU A 162 -11.36 7.10 4.31
C LEU A 162 -12.45 7.71 3.44
N ALA A 163 -13.67 7.78 3.97
CA ALA A 163 -14.73 8.59 3.39
C ALA A 163 -14.59 10.06 3.85
N ASP A 164 -15.23 11.00 3.14
CA ASP A 164 -15.17 12.45 3.45
C ASP A 164 -15.72 12.78 4.84
N ASP A 165 -16.65 11.98 5.36
CA ASP A 165 -17.20 12.14 6.70
C ASP A 165 -16.28 11.63 7.82
N GLY A 166 -15.15 11.02 7.45
CA GLY A 166 -14.16 10.40 8.32
C GLY A 166 -14.42 8.92 8.62
N THR A 167 -15.44 8.32 8.02
CA THR A 167 -15.68 6.88 8.12
C THR A 167 -14.51 6.11 7.51
N VAL A 168 -14.03 5.06 8.19
CA VAL A 168 -12.94 4.21 7.76
C VAL A 168 -13.51 2.90 7.24
N PHE A 169 -13.14 2.52 6.02
CA PHE A 169 -13.34 1.16 5.52
C PHE A 169 -11.98 0.45 5.54
N PHE A 170 -11.96 -0.79 6.02
CA PHE A 170 -10.70 -1.55 6.11
C PHE A 170 -10.93 -3.05 5.92
N THR A 171 -9.86 -3.73 5.54
CA THR A 171 -9.80 -5.18 5.32
C THR A 171 -9.03 -5.86 6.44
N ASP A 172 -9.44 -7.10 6.79
CA ASP A 172 -8.85 -7.86 7.90
C ASP A 172 -8.52 -9.32 7.49
N PRO A 173 -7.58 -9.51 6.57
CA PRO A 173 -7.06 -10.84 6.22
C PRO A 173 -6.09 -11.35 7.30
N PRO A 174 -5.72 -12.66 7.27
CA PRO A 174 -4.94 -13.27 8.36
C PRO A 174 -3.41 -13.21 8.16
N PHE A 175 -2.85 -12.18 7.48
CA PHE A 175 -1.41 -12.14 7.17
C PHE A 175 -0.50 -12.06 8.41
N GLY A 176 -1.01 -11.56 9.55
CA GLY A 176 -0.31 -11.65 10.83
C GLY A 176 -0.08 -13.09 11.32
N PHE A 177 -0.80 -14.06 10.74
CA PHE A 177 -0.66 -15.49 11.01
C PHE A 177 0.02 -16.26 9.88
N LEU A 178 0.57 -15.58 8.88
CA LEU A 178 1.29 -16.24 7.79
C LEU A 178 2.67 -16.68 8.25
N ASP A 179 2.91 -17.99 8.25
CA ASP A 179 4.26 -18.51 8.47
C ASP A 179 5.10 -18.26 7.21
N LEU A 180 6.19 -17.50 7.36
CA LEU A 180 7.02 -17.06 6.23
C LEU A 180 7.92 -18.17 5.66
N GLU A 181 8.16 -19.24 6.41
CA GLU A 181 8.97 -20.37 5.92
C GLU A 181 8.12 -21.35 5.11
N SER A 182 6.96 -21.73 5.64
CA SER A 182 6.05 -22.67 4.96
C SER A 182 5.08 -22.00 3.99
N PHE A 183 4.93 -20.69 4.05
CA PHE A 183 3.96 -19.88 3.30
C PHE A 183 2.50 -20.34 3.54
N LYS A 184 2.21 -20.74 4.77
CA LYS A 184 0.87 -21.19 5.21
C LYS A 184 0.35 -20.34 6.36
N PHE A 185 -0.95 -20.15 6.38
CA PHE A 185 -1.62 -19.54 7.55
C PHE A 185 -1.64 -20.56 8.69
N VAL A 186 -1.16 -20.12 9.85
CA VAL A 186 -1.10 -20.96 11.05
C VAL A 186 -2.31 -20.64 11.91
N ASP A 187 -3.10 -21.66 12.24
CA ASP A 187 -4.16 -21.52 13.24
C ASP A 187 -3.55 -21.53 14.65
N THR A 188 -3.87 -20.53 15.43
CA THR A 188 -3.34 -20.35 16.79
C THR A 188 -4.47 -20.05 17.76
N GLU A 189 -4.25 -20.35 19.05
CA GLU A 189 -5.20 -20.06 20.13
C GLU A 189 -5.56 -18.56 20.25
N VAL A 190 -4.70 -17.67 19.72
CA VAL A 190 -4.93 -16.22 19.75
C VAL A 190 -5.75 -15.70 18.55
N LYS A 191 -5.99 -16.53 17.52
CA LYS A 191 -6.88 -16.20 16.42
C LYS A 191 -8.32 -16.31 16.87
N GLY A 192 -9.03 -15.18 16.95
CA GLY A 192 -10.40 -15.15 17.45
C GLY A 192 -11.46 -15.28 16.36
N LEU A 193 -11.26 -14.58 15.22
CA LEU A 193 -12.19 -14.59 14.09
C LEU A 193 -11.90 -15.78 13.17
N ASP A 194 -12.95 -16.50 12.75
CA ASP A 194 -12.89 -17.64 11.83
C ASP A 194 -13.13 -17.25 10.36
N PHE A 195 -13.23 -15.95 10.09
CA PHE A 195 -13.41 -15.40 8.75
C PHE A 195 -12.50 -14.19 8.52
N ASN A 196 -12.41 -13.75 7.26
CA ASN A 196 -11.74 -12.53 6.84
C ASN A 196 -12.81 -11.46 6.60
N GLY A 197 -12.70 -10.31 7.27
CA GLY A 197 -13.71 -9.26 7.21
C GLY A 197 -13.32 -8.08 6.33
N VAL A 198 -14.33 -7.44 5.76
CA VAL A 198 -14.28 -6.05 5.30
C VAL A 198 -15.20 -5.27 6.21
N TYR A 199 -14.71 -4.21 6.82
CA TYR A 199 -15.41 -3.47 7.87
C TYR A 199 -15.60 -2.00 7.52
N LYS A 200 -16.63 -1.41 8.14
CA LYS A 200 -16.90 0.03 8.17
C LYS A 200 -16.88 0.49 9.62
N PHE A 201 -16.02 1.45 9.93
CA PHE A 201 -15.88 2.03 11.27
C PHE A 201 -16.04 3.54 11.24
N ASN A 202 -16.92 4.07 12.09
CA ASN A 202 -17.07 5.52 12.26
C ASN A 202 -16.36 5.95 13.56
N PRO A 203 -15.22 6.67 13.47
CA PRO A 203 -14.46 7.04 14.67
C PRO A 203 -15.17 8.04 15.59
N LYS A 204 -16.17 8.80 15.08
CA LYS A 204 -16.88 9.82 15.86
C LYS A 204 -17.87 9.20 16.87
N ASN A 205 -18.61 8.18 16.46
CA ASN A 205 -19.58 7.49 17.32
C ASN A 205 -19.12 6.10 17.74
N LYS A 206 -17.91 5.67 17.33
CA LYS A 206 -17.30 4.36 17.58
C LYS A 206 -18.13 3.18 17.05
N GLU A 207 -18.99 3.42 16.05
CA GLU A 207 -19.81 2.38 15.44
C GLU A 207 -18.99 1.56 14.45
N LEU A 208 -18.95 0.23 14.66
CA LEU A 208 -18.31 -0.74 13.79
C LEU A 208 -19.34 -1.68 13.18
N SER A 209 -19.30 -1.87 11.90
CA SER A 209 -20.13 -2.86 11.18
C SER A 209 -19.31 -3.69 10.22
N LEU A 210 -19.71 -4.95 10.05
CA LEU A 210 -19.19 -5.83 9.03
C LEU A 210 -19.89 -5.49 7.71
N VAL A 211 -19.11 -5.11 6.70
CA VAL A 211 -19.61 -4.90 5.33
C VAL A 211 -19.81 -6.25 4.66
N THR A 212 -18.80 -7.13 4.74
CA THR A 212 -18.87 -8.49 4.20
C THR A 212 -17.75 -9.38 4.76
N ASN A 213 -17.98 -10.69 4.80
CA ASN A 213 -16.99 -11.73 5.01
C ASN A 213 -16.95 -12.74 3.85
N ALA A 214 -17.54 -12.38 2.71
CA ALA A 214 -17.64 -13.26 1.55
C ALA A 214 -16.42 -13.18 0.61
N ILE A 215 -15.44 -12.32 0.92
CA ILE A 215 -14.23 -12.14 0.12
C ILE A 215 -13.09 -12.91 0.80
N ASP A 216 -12.57 -13.91 0.10
CA ASP A 216 -11.39 -14.64 0.56
C ASP A 216 -10.13 -13.78 0.38
N LEU A 217 -9.31 -13.64 1.43
CA LEU A 217 -8.13 -12.79 1.50
C LEU A 217 -8.40 -11.37 0.93
N PRO A 218 -9.36 -10.59 1.52
CA PRO A 218 -9.55 -9.21 1.11
C PRO A 218 -8.29 -8.40 1.42
N ASN A 219 -7.84 -7.57 0.46
CA ASN A 219 -6.61 -6.81 0.59
C ASN A 219 -6.90 -5.33 0.29
N GLY A 220 -6.33 -4.75 -0.76
CA GLY A 220 -6.53 -3.35 -1.11
C GLY A 220 -7.99 -2.93 -1.17
N THR A 221 -8.29 -1.74 -0.65
CA THR A 221 -9.64 -1.19 -0.65
C THR A 221 -9.63 0.29 -0.99
N ALA A 222 -10.63 0.73 -1.77
CA ALA A 222 -10.80 2.13 -2.16
C ALA A 222 -12.27 2.46 -2.43
N LEU A 223 -12.65 3.72 -2.22
CA LEU A 223 -13.98 4.24 -2.52
C LEU A 223 -14.03 4.81 -3.94
N SER A 224 -15.20 4.72 -4.59
CA SER A 224 -15.48 5.50 -5.78
C SER A 224 -15.51 7.00 -5.45
N PRO A 225 -15.29 7.92 -6.41
CA PRO A 225 -15.30 9.35 -6.14
C PRO A 225 -16.62 9.88 -5.56
N ASP A 226 -17.74 9.24 -5.88
CA ASP A 226 -19.07 9.56 -5.31
C ASP A 226 -19.35 8.86 -3.97
N GLN A 227 -18.39 8.04 -3.49
CA GLN A 227 -18.41 7.29 -2.23
C GLN A 227 -19.59 6.32 -2.06
N LYS A 228 -20.23 5.92 -3.17
CA LYS A 228 -21.34 4.96 -3.16
C LYS A 228 -20.89 3.52 -3.38
N THR A 229 -19.70 3.33 -3.92
CA THR A 229 -19.12 2.02 -4.19
C THR A 229 -17.81 1.84 -3.43
N LEU A 230 -17.68 0.72 -2.73
CA LEU A 230 -16.42 0.25 -2.19
C LEU A 230 -15.84 -0.80 -3.13
N TYR A 231 -14.60 -0.60 -3.56
CA TYR A 231 -13.83 -1.60 -4.28
C TYR A 231 -12.95 -2.35 -3.30
N VAL A 232 -12.85 -3.67 -3.46
CA VAL A 232 -12.00 -4.53 -2.63
C VAL A 232 -11.30 -5.55 -3.52
N ASN A 233 -9.99 -5.64 -3.38
CA ASN A 233 -9.20 -6.69 -4.00
C ASN A 233 -9.39 -8.02 -3.27
N LYS A 234 -9.81 -9.06 -3.99
CA LYS A 234 -9.63 -10.45 -3.62
C LYS A 234 -8.26 -10.87 -4.13
N MET A 235 -7.31 -11.11 -3.23
CA MET A 235 -5.90 -11.29 -3.60
C MET A 235 -5.65 -12.46 -4.57
N GLY A 236 -6.35 -13.57 -4.39
CA GLY A 236 -6.20 -14.76 -5.25
C GLY A 236 -4.91 -15.55 -5.00
N MET A 237 -4.22 -15.31 -3.88
CA MET A 237 -2.96 -15.96 -3.55
C MET A 237 -3.10 -17.49 -3.39
N LEU A 238 -4.19 -17.94 -2.75
CA LEU A 238 -4.41 -19.36 -2.45
C LEU A 238 -5.09 -20.10 -3.60
N ASP A 239 -6.14 -19.53 -4.16
CA ASP A 239 -7.04 -20.20 -5.12
C ASP A 239 -6.77 -19.84 -6.58
N LYS A 240 -5.80 -18.93 -6.82
CA LYS A 240 -5.48 -18.40 -8.16
C LYS A 240 -6.68 -17.73 -8.85
N GLN A 241 -7.57 -17.12 -8.03
CA GLN A 241 -8.77 -16.41 -8.49
C GLN A 241 -8.72 -14.93 -8.10
N PRO A 242 -7.72 -14.15 -8.58
CA PRO A 242 -7.62 -12.73 -8.26
C PRO A 242 -8.77 -11.96 -8.91
N LYS A 243 -9.45 -11.10 -8.13
CA LYS A 243 -10.61 -10.31 -8.60
C LYS A 243 -10.66 -8.95 -7.94
N ILE A 244 -11.23 -7.98 -8.65
CA ILE A 244 -11.73 -6.75 -8.02
C ILE A 244 -13.21 -6.97 -7.76
N ILE A 245 -13.61 -6.85 -6.51
CA ILE A 245 -15.02 -6.90 -6.09
C ILE A 245 -15.49 -5.45 -5.88
N LYS A 246 -16.65 -5.11 -6.44
CA LYS A 246 -17.35 -3.87 -6.11
C LYS A 246 -18.51 -4.17 -5.17
N ILE A 247 -18.70 -3.32 -4.19
CA ILE A 247 -19.75 -3.40 -3.19
C ILE A 247 -20.53 -2.09 -3.25
N ASP A 248 -21.79 -2.17 -3.59
CA ASP A 248 -22.72 -1.05 -3.50
C ASP A 248 -23.02 -0.78 -2.02
N LEU A 249 -22.67 0.39 -1.51
CA LEU A 249 -22.76 0.69 -0.08
C LEU A 249 -24.19 0.94 0.42
N GLU A 250 -25.14 1.23 -0.47
CA GLU A 250 -26.53 1.40 -0.12
C GLU A 250 -27.25 0.05 -0.06
N THR A 251 -27.09 -0.77 -1.10
CA THR A 251 -27.78 -2.06 -1.23
C THR A 251 -27.01 -3.23 -0.65
N GLN A 252 -25.72 -3.05 -0.33
CA GLN A 252 -24.77 -4.07 0.10
C GLN A 252 -24.56 -5.21 -0.92
N LYS A 253 -24.88 -4.96 -2.18
CA LYS A 253 -24.70 -5.94 -3.26
C LYS A 253 -23.24 -6.05 -3.66
N LEU A 254 -22.73 -7.28 -3.68
CA LEU A 254 -21.38 -7.60 -4.15
C LEU A 254 -21.44 -8.09 -5.59
N GLU A 255 -20.52 -7.59 -6.43
CA GLU A 255 -20.34 -8.05 -7.81
C GLU A 255 -18.84 -8.11 -8.15
N THR A 256 -18.44 -9.09 -8.97
CA THR A 256 -17.10 -9.05 -9.58
C THR A 256 -17.07 -7.93 -10.61
N LEU A 257 -16.23 -6.92 -10.36
CA LEU A 257 -15.98 -5.83 -11.31
C LEU A 257 -15.00 -6.27 -12.40
N PHE A 258 -13.90 -6.87 -11.98
CA PHE A 258 -12.84 -7.33 -12.89
C PHE A 258 -12.33 -8.71 -12.46
N ASP A 259 -12.21 -9.61 -13.44
CA ASP A 259 -11.68 -10.96 -13.23
C ASP A 259 -10.28 -11.04 -13.80
N GLY A 260 -9.28 -11.24 -12.92
CA GLY A 260 -7.87 -11.29 -13.27
C GLY A 260 -7.34 -12.68 -13.59
N VAL A 261 -8.19 -13.73 -13.57
CA VAL A 261 -7.77 -15.13 -13.71
C VAL A 261 -7.00 -15.38 -15.01
N GLU A 262 -7.44 -14.82 -16.13
CA GLU A 262 -6.73 -15.01 -17.41
C GLU A 262 -5.36 -14.32 -17.41
N LEU A 263 -5.24 -13.15 -16.80
CA LEU A 263 -3.94 -12.47 -16.66
C LEU A 263 -3.00 -13.28 -15.75
N ALA A 264 -3.51 -13.87 -14.66
CA ALA A 264 -2.75 -14.67 -13.72
C ALA A 264 -2.21 -15.98 -14.30
N LYS A 265 -2.71 -16.44 -15.46
CA LYS A 265 -2.13 -17.57 -16.21
C LYS A 265 -0.85 -17.19 -16.96
N THR A 266 -0.69 -15.91 -17.28
CA THR A 266 0.41 -15.41 -18.13
C THR A 266 1.44 -14.64 -17.33
N TYR A 267 0.99 -13.93 -16.30
CA TYR A 267 1.83 -13.02 -15.53
C TYR A 267 1.79 -13.35 -14.03
N ASP A 268 2.93 -13.18 -13.36
CA ASP A 268 2.99 -13.18 -11.90
C ASP A 268 2.39 -11.90 -11.32
N GLY A 269 1.92 -11.98 -10.09
CA GLY A 269 1.33 -10.87 -9.32
C GLY A 269 -0.04 -11.23 -8.76
N ASN A 270 -0.44 -10.48 -7.75
CA ASN A 270 -1.73 -10.64 -7.08
C ASN A 270 -2.46 -9.30 -7.07
N PHE A 271 -3.78 -9.32 -6.87
CA PHE A 271 -4.50 -8.11 -6.49
C PHE A 271 -4.26 -7.82 -5.02
N ASP A 272 -3.32 -6.90 -4.76
CA ASP A 272 -2.87 -6.46 -3.44
C ASP A 272 -3.48 -5.08 -3.14
N GLY A 273 -2.71 -4.01 -3.06
CA GLY A 273 -3.23 -2.66 -2.84
C GLY A 273 -3.88 -2.01 -4.06
N MET A 274 -4.70 -0.98 -3.82
CA MET A 274 -5.32 -0.16 -4.87
C MET A 274 -5.57 1.28 -4.42
N LYS A 275 -5.72 2.18 -5.41
CA LYS A 275 -6.27 3.54 -5.23
C LYS A 275 -7.19 3.89 -6.40
N VAL A 276 -8.15 4.78 -6.16
CA VAL A 276 -9.03 5.32 -7.19
C VAL A 276 -8.62 6.76 -7.49
N HIS A 277 -8.35 7.03 -8.76
CA HIS A 277 -8.06 8.35 -9.27
C HIS A 277 -9.36 9.20 -9.33
N SER A 278 -9.27 10.51 -9.27
CA SER A 278 -10.43 11.42 -9.32
C SER A 278 -11.33 11.24 -10.56
N SER A 279 -10.77 10.73 -11.65
CA SER A 279 -11.53 10.32 -12.85
C SER A 279 -12.40 9.09 -12.66
N GLY A 280 -12.27 8.38 -11.54
CA GLY A 280 -12.92 7.10 -11.26
C GLY A 280 -12.15 5.87 -11.74
N LEU A 281 -11.01 6.03 -12.41
CA LEU A 281 -10.15 4.89 -12.78
C LEU A 281 -9.52 4.27 -11.55
N ILE A 282 -9.51 2.94 -11.51
CA ILE A 282 -8.93 2.15 -10.43
C ILE A 282 -7.52 1.76 -10.83
N PHE A 283 -6.54 2.21 -10.05
CA PHE A 283 -5.14 1.81 -10.16
C PHE A 283 -4.88 0.74 -9.10
N THR A 284 -4.51 -0.44 -9.52
CA THR A 284 -4.37 -1.59 -8.63
C THR A 284 -3.16 -2.43 -9.00
N SER A 285 -2.48 -2.98 -8.01
CA SER A 285 -1.56 -4.08 -8.25
C SER A 285 -2.29 -5.24 -8.92
N GLY A 286 -1.58 -6.03 -9.70
CA GLY A 286 -2.18 -7.17 -10.36
C GLY A 286 -1.18 -8.01 -11.15
N PRO A 287 -1.64 -9.08 -11.77
CA PRO A 287 -0.78 -9.88 -12.66
C PRO A 287 -0.16 -9.03 -13.77
N GLY A 288 1.17 -8.97 -13.79
CA GLY A 288 1.94 -8.22 -14.80
C GLY A 288 2.23 -6.75 -14.46
N GLY A 289 1.97 -6.30 -13.24
CA GLY A 289 2.33 -4.95 -12.78
C GLY A 289 1.17 -4.18 -12.16
N LEU A 290 1.13 -2.86 -12.41
CA LEU A 290 0.02 -2.01 -12.00
C LEU A 290 -1.03 -1.97 -13.12
N LEU A 291 -2.23 -2.43 -12.84
CA LEU A 291 -3.36 -2.43 -13.77
C LEU A 291 -4.20 -1.16 -13.58
N ILE A 292 -4.76 -0.65 -14.67
CA ILE A 292 -5.67 0.49 -14.66
C ILE A 292 -7.01 0.00 -15.21
N VAL A 293 -8.02 -0.01 -14.35
CA VAL A 293 -9.35 -0.57 -14.64
C VAL A 293 -10.42 0.52 -14.54
N SER A 294 -11.34 0.55 -15.48
CA SER A 294 -12.46 1.49 -15.45
C SER A 294 -13.51 1.09 -14.39
N PRO A 295 -14.38 2.03 -13.94
CA PRO A 295 -15.51 1.69 -13.04
C PRO A 295 -16.52 0.71 -13.64
N GLN A 296 -16.43 0.43 -14.96
CA GLN A 296 -17.24 -0.58 -15.64
C GLN A 296 -16.53 -1.94 -15.77
N GLY A 297 -15.31 -2.07 -15.23
CA GLY A 297 -14.54 -3.31 -15.25
C GLY A 297 -13.76 -3.55 -16.56
N LYS A 298 -13.50 -2.53 -17.36
CA LYS A 298 -12.65 -2.63 -18.54
C LYS A 298 -11.19 -2.37 -18.16
N LEU A 299 -10.28 -3.26 -18.59
CA LEU A 299 -8.84 -2.99 -18.50
C LEU A 299 -8.47 -1.89 -19.49
N MET A 300 -8.00 -0.76 -18.98
CA MET A 300 -7.68 0.45 -19.75
C MET A 300 -6.20 0.50 -20.13
N GLY A 301 -5.34 -0.05 -19.30
CA GLY A 301 -3.90 -0.08 -19.50
C GLY A 301 -3.17 -0.79 -18.37
N LYS A 302 -1.85 -0.86 -18.52
CA LYS A 302 -0.96 -1.50 -17.56
C LYS A 302 0.38 -0.75 -17.51
N ILE A 303 0.99 -0.66 -16.33
CA ILE A 303 2.34 -0.17 -16.13
C ILE A 303 3.18 -1.30 -15.55
N ASP A 304 4.20 -1.73 -16.29
CA ASP A 304 5.08 -2.82 -15.87
C ASP A 304 6.19 -2.30 -14.94
N PHE A 305 5.88 -2.22 -13.66
CA PHE A 305 6.85 -2.01 -12.58
C PHE A 305 7.45 -3.32 -12.06
N GLY A 306 7.03 -4.48 -12.58
CA GLY A 306 7.21 -5.78 -11.97
C GLY A 306 6.09 -6.11 -10.99
N HIS A 307 6.39 -6.86 -9.94
CA HIS A 307 5.39 -7.23 -8.91
C HIS A 307 5.16 -6.04 -7.95
N ILE A 308 3.98 -5.48 -8.01
CA ILE A 308 3.56 -4.32 -7.20
C ILE A 308 2.73 -4.80 -6.02
N THR A 309 2.95 -4.17 -4.86
CA THR A 309 2.14 -4.38 -3.66
C THR A 309 1.02 -3.33 -3.58
N ASN A 310 1.33 -2.03 -3.71
CA ASN A 310 0.34 -0.97 -3.56
C ASN A 310 0.71 0.28 -4.37
N CYS A 311 -0.14 1.31 -4.36
CA CYS A 311 0.13 2.59 -4.99
C CYS A 311 -0.50 3.77 -4.22
N ALA A 312 -0.07 4.99 -4.55
CA ALA A 312 -0.63 6.24 -4.05
C ALA A 312 -0.49 7.34 -5.10
N PHE A 313 -1.31 8.38 -4.98
CA PHE A 313 -1.15 9.62 -5.74
C PHE A 313 -0.65 10.72 -4.81
N ASP A 314 0.02 11.75 -5.36
CA ASP A 314 0.17 13.02 -4.67
C ASP A 314 -1.16 13.79 -4.67
N ALA A 315 -1.21 14.91 -3.96
CA ALA A 315 -2.44 15.67 -3.73
C ALA A 315 -3.13 16.13 -5.03
N ASP A 316 -2.34 16.49 -6.04
CA ASP A 316 -2.82 16.98 -7.33
C ASP A 316 -2.93 15.89 -8.40
N GLU A 317 -2.66 14.62 -8.04
CA GLU A 317 -2.58 13.47 -8.95
C GLU A 317 -1.60 13.66 -10.13
N ASN A 318 -0.55 14.47 -9.91
CA ASN A 318 0.52 14.67 -10.91
C ASN A 318 1.50 13.49 -10.94
N TYR A 319 1.62 12.78 -9.82
CA TYR A 319 2.50 11.63 -9.68
C TYR A 319 1.75 10.43 -9.11
N LEU A 320 2.06 9.28 -9.69
CA LEU A 320 1.72 7.97 -9.15
C LEU A 320 2.97 7.38 -8.50
N TYR A 321 2.85 6.99 -7.24
CA TYR A 321 3.84 6.24 -6.49
C TYR A 321 3.42 4.78 -6.44
N ALA A 322 4.37 3.85 -6.48
CA ALA A 322 4.10 2.43 -6.37
C ALA A 322 5.15 1.76 -5.50
N THR A 323 4.70 0.81 -4.67
CA THR A 323 5.56 -0.07 -3.89
C THR A 323 5.65 -1.43 -4.56
N GLY A 324 6.83 -2.03 -4.60
CA GLY A 324 7.05 -3.31 -5.30
C GLY A 324 7.88 -4.29 -4.49
N PHE A 325 7.62 -5.59 -4.68
CA PHE A 325 8.08 -6.63 -3.77
C PHE A 325 9.12 -7.61 -4.36
N VAL A 326 9.08 -7.97 -5.67
CA VAL A 326 9.83 -9.14 -6.15
C VAL A 326 11.22 -8.81 -6.62
N SER A 327 12.18 -9.67 -6.24
CA SER A 327 13.61 -9.72 -6.59
C SER A 327 14.45 -8.50 -6.25
N ASN A 328 13.87 -7.35 -6.02
CA ASN A 328 14.52 -6.15 -5.51
C ASN A 328 13.43 -5.15 -5.06
N PRO A 329 12.96 -5.23 -3.81
CA PRO A 329 11.89 -4.37 -3.32
C PRO A 329 12.23 -2.89 -3.47
N LYS A 330 11.29 -2.11 -4.03
CA LYS A 330 11.51 -0.70 -4.40
C LYS A 330 10.26 0.13 -4.20
N VAL A 331 10.48 1.43 -4.08
CA VAL A 331 9.46 2.45 -4.25
C VAL A 331 9.73 3.19 -5.55
N PHE A 332 8.70 3.33 -6.36
CA PHE A 332 8.75 3.94 -7.67
C PHE A 332 7.88 5.18 -7.72
N ARG A 333 8.21 6.06 -8.67
CA ARG A 333 7.36 7.18 -9.08
C ARG A 333 7.26 7.26 -10.60
N ILE A 334 6.09 7.66 -11.08
CA ILE A 334 5.86 8.02 -12.47
C ILE A 334 5.06 9.32 -12.53
N LYS A 335 5.43 10.20 -13.45
CA LYS A 335 4.67 11.44 -13.67
C LYS A 335 3.46 11.14 -14.56
N LEU A 336 2.28 11.50 -14.09
CA LEU A 336 1.03 11.52 -14.83
C LEU A 336 0.93 12.79 -15.71
N LYS A 337 -0.16 12.95 -16.45
CA LYS A 337 -0.39 14.13 -17.30
C LYS A 337 -1.11 15.24 -16.57
#